data_e0d49e0f8ce44924e03432b7e4291626
#
_entry.id   e0d49e0f8ce44924e03432b7e4291626
#
_cell.length_a   1.000
_cell.length_b   1.000
_cell.length_c   1.000
_cell.angle_alpha   90.00
_cell.angle_beta   90.00
_cell.angle_gamma   90.00
#
_symmetry.space_group_name_H-M   'P 1'
#
loop_
_entity.id
_entity.type
_entity.pdbx_description
1 polymer ?
#
loop_
_entity_poly.entity_id
_entity_poly.type
_entity_poly.pdbx_seq_one_letter_code
_entity_poly.pdbx_strand_id
1 'polypeptide(L)'
;SINDFTVPKLFELGMAAKAENRLSSCVVYAWAMNRFLRPAPYLQYIDEQKYIKFIKTSFSEMNSKFQFPFNIGDIKIIGFQIETTDNEGLIPIVLYLTEFDLNDPELDKKARQAKDKILKKFHGLDHDFEYLLMRAYNEMPSDPKKKYNVHGTVIKLKD
;
A
#
# COMPACT_ATOMS: atom_id res chain seq x y z
N SER A 1 16.54 -4.25 3.05
CA SER A 1 16.52 -3.01 3.84
C SER A 1 16.15 -1.83 2.96
N ILE A 2 15.52 -0.84 3.55
CA ILE A 2 15.16 0.41 2.86
C ILE A 2 16.38 1.12 2.26
N ASN A 3 17.53 0.92 2.88
CA ASN A 3 18.80 1.51 2.43
C ASN A 3 19.24 1.01 1.05
N ASP A 4 18.66 -0.08 0.58
CA ASP A 4 18.96 -0.64 -0.73
C ASP A 4 18.08 -0.08 -1.84
N PHE A 5 17.06 0.72 -1.49
CA PHE A 5 16.16 1.31 -2.47
C PHE A 5 16.61 2.71 -2.88
N THR A 6 17.01 2.85 -4.13
CA THR A 6 17.23 4.14 -4.77
C THR A 6 16.05 4.48 -5.67
N VAL A 7 15.87 5.76 -6.01
CA VAL A 7 14.81 6.16 -6.95
C VAL A 7 14.91 5.44 -8.30
N PRO A 8 16.09 5.32 -8.93
CA PRO A 8 16.23 4.54 -10.17
C PRO A 8 15.84 3.07 -9.99
N LYS A 9 16.18 2.44 -8.87
CA LYS A 9 15.82 1.05 -8.61
C LYS A 9 14.33 0.89 -8.39
N LEU A 10 13.71 1.77 -7.63
CA LEU A 10 12.25 1.79 -7.43
C LEU A 10 11.52 1.99 -8.74
N PHE A 11 12.02 2.86 -9.61
CA PHE A 11 11.46 3.07 -10.94
C PHE A 11 11.54 1.79 -11.80
N GLU A 12 12.67 1.12 -11.78
CA GLU A 12 12.86 -0.16 -12.49
C GLU A 12 11.83 -1.20 -12.02
N LEU A 13 11.69 -1.37 -10.71
CA LEU A 13 10.72 -2.29 -10.11
C LEU A 13 9.28 -1.89 -10.46
N GLY A 14 8.98 -0.60 -10.41
CA GLY A 14 7.66 -0.08 -10.76
C GLY A 14 7.30 -0.30 -12.22
N MET A 15 8.24 -0.10 -13.13
CA MET A 15 8.05 -0.34 -14.56
C MET A 15 7.87 -1.82 -14.86
N ALA A 16 8.59 -2.70 -14.18
CA ALA A 16 8.40 -4.15 -14.31
C ALA A 16 6.99 -4.56 -13.85
N ALA A 17 6.54 -4.01 -12.72
CA ALA A 17 5.18 -4.24 -12.22
C ALA A 17 4.13 -3.74 -13.21
N LYS A 18 4.33 -2.57 -13.79
CA LYS A 18 3.44 -1.99 -14.79
C LYS A 18 3.31 -2.88 -16.03
N ALA A 19 4.43 -3.39 -16.53
CA ALA A 19 4.47 -4.25 -17.72
C ALA A 19 3.63 -5.53 -17.53
N GLU A 20 3.49 -6.00 -16.31
CA GLU A 20 2.71 -7.19 -15.97
C GLU A 20 1.35 -6.85 -15.32
N ASN A 21 0.90 -5.61 -15.41
CA ASN A 21 -0.38 -5.13 -14.87
C ASN A 21 -0.54 -5.32 -13.36
N ARG A 22 0.55 -5.28 -12.60
CA ARG A 22 0.51 -5.31 -11.13
C ARG A 22 0.34 -3.89 -10.60
N LEU A 23 -0.85 -3.33 -10.81
CA LEU A 23 -1.13 -1.91 -10.50
C LEU A 23 -0.89 -1.55 -9.03
N SER A 24 -1.33 -2.40 -8.10
CA SER A 24 -1.13 -2.11 -6.68
C SER A 24 0.34 -2.04 -6.30
N SER A 25 1.16 -2.91 -6.88
CA SER A 25 2.62 -2.84 -6.71
C SER A 25 3.22 -1.56 -7.31
N CYS A 26 2.76 -1.15 -8.50
CA CYS A 26 3.17 0.12 -9.12
C CYS A 26 2.97 1.28 -8.15
N VAL A 27 1.81 1.33 -7.50
CA VAL A 27 1.46 2.40 -6.56
C VAL A 27 2.38 2.39 -5.35
N VAL A 28 2.73 1.23 -4.83
CA VAL A 28 3.68 1.12 -3.71
C VAL A 28 5.04 1.69 -4.11
N TYR A 29 5.56 1.30 -5.27
CA TYR A 29 6.84 1.81 -5.76
C TYR A 29 6.78 3.31 -6.06
N ALA A 30 5.70 3.79 -6.67
CA ALA A 30 5.50 5.21 -6.95
C ALA A 30 5.44 6.04 -5.66
N TRP A 31 4.78 5.55 -4.65
CA TRP A 31 4.74 6.20 -3.34
C TRP A 31 6.14 6.31 -2.72
N ALA A 32 6.89 5.23 -2.75
CA ALA A 32 8.26 5.22 -2.24
C ALA A 32 9.16 6.19 -3.02
N MET A 33 9.05 6.21 -4.35
CA MET A 33 9.77 7.16 -5.19
C MET A 33 9.43 8.61 -4.82
N ASN A 34 8.15 8.91 -4.67
CA ASN A 34 7.69 10.25 -4.30
C ASN A 34 8.27 10.71 -2.97
N ARG A 35 8.38 9.80 -2.02
CA ARG A 35 8.99 10.09 -0.72
C ARG A 35 10.49 10.40 -0.84
N PHE A 36 11.22 9.66 -1.67
CA PHE A 36 12.67 9.82 -1.82
C PHE A 36 13.04 10.91 -2.83
N LEU A 37 12.14 11.31 -3.70
CA LEU A 37 12.33 12.41 -4.65
C LEU A 37 12.20 13.80 -4.04
N ARG A 38 11.97 13.93 -2.75
CA ARG A 38 11.96 15.23 -2.10
C ARG A 38 13.40 15.70 -1.88
N PRO A 39 14.05 16.32 -2.88
CA PRO A 39 15.44 16.68 -2.77
C PRO A 39 15.59 17.92 -1.91
N ALA A 40 16.76 18.07 -1.32
CA ALA A 40 17.26 19.40 -1.02
C ALA A 40 17.15 20.23 -2.31
N PRO A 41 16.86 21.55 -2.24
CA PRO A 41 16.55 22.38 -3.42
C PRO A 41 17.59 22.36 -4.53
N TYR A 42 18.76 21.84 -4.28
CA TYR A 42 19.91 21.86 -5.20
C TYR A 42 20.21 20.52 -5.87
N LEU A 43 19.49 19.45 -5.51
CA LEU A 43 19.73 18.14 -6.07
C LEU A 43 18.59 17.78 -7.01
N GLN A 44 18.90 17.71 -8.29
CA GLN A 44 17.97 17.22 -9.30
C GLN A 44 18.49 15.87 -9.80
N TYR A 45 17.59 14.89 -9.85
CA TYR A 45 17.91 13.63 -10.49
C TYR A 45 17.93 13.82 -12.00
N ILE A 46 18.89 13.18 -12.65
CA ILE A 46 18.82 12.95 -14.10
C ILE A 46 17.54 12.14 -14.32
N ASP A 47 16.77 12.48 -15.32
CA ASP A 47 15.47 11.83 -15.63
C ASP A 47 14.35 12.10 -14.63
N GLU A 48 14.45 13.15 -13.82
CA GLU A 48 13.40 13.51 -12.83
C GLU A 48 12.00 13.59 -13.45
N GLN A 49 11.87 14.10 -14.67
CA GLN A 49 10.59 14.20 -15.35
C GLN A 49 9.93 12.85 -15.62
N LYS A 50 10.71 11.86 -15.97
CA LYS A 50 10.24 10.50 -16.20
C LYS A 50 9.76 9.86 -14.89
N TYR A 51 10.43 10.11 -13.77
CA TYR A 51 10.03 9.64 -12.45
C TYR A 51 8.72 10.29 -11.99
N ILE A 52 8.60 11.61 -12.14
CA ILE A 52 7.39 12.36 -11.81
C ILE A 52 6.21 11.85 -12.63
N LYS A 53 6.40 11.63 -13.93
CA LYS A 53 5.36 11.10 -14.81
C LYS A 53 4.88 9.71 -14.33
N PHE A 54 5.80 8.83 -13.99
CA PHE A 54 5.47 7.50 -13.48
C PHE A 54 4.65 7.59 -12.19
N ILE A 55 5.06 8.44 -11.24
CA ILE A 55 4.36 8.64 -9.97
C ILE A 55 2.93 9.13 -10.21
N LYS A 56 2.77 10.17 -11.01
CA LYS A 56 1.45 10.76 -11.30
C LYS A 56 0.53 9.78 -12.01
N THR A 57 1.05 9.08 -13.01
CA THR A 57 0.28 8.10 -13.76
C THR A 57 -0.18 6.95 -12.87
N SER A 58 0.71 6.43 -12.02
CA SER A 58 0.38 5.33 -11.11
C SER A 58 -0.72 5.70 -10.11
N PHE A 59 -0.63 6.89 -9.51
CA PHE A 59 -1.67 7.37 -8.59
C PHE A 59 -3.00 7.63 -9.30
N SER A 60 -2.96 8.20 -10.49
CA SER A 60 -4.15 8.45 -11.30
C SER A 60 -4.87 7.15 -11.68
N GLU A 61 -4.14 6.13 -12.10
CA GLU A 61 -4.70 4.81 -12.40
C GLU A 61 -5.31 4.16 -11.17
N MET A 62 -4.65 4.26 -10.02
CA MET A 62 -5.18 3.75 -8.75
C MET A 62 -6.50 4.42 -8.38
N ASN A 63 -6.56 5.75 -8.44
CA ASN A 63 -7.75 6.53 -8.14
C ASN A 63 -8.90 6.23 -9.10
N SER A 64 -8.59 5.93 -10.36
CA SER A 64 -9.58 5.54 -11.35
C SER A 64 -10.14 4.13 -11.09
N LYS A 65 -9.29 3.20 -10.68
CA LYS A 65 -9.66 1.80 -10.49
C LYS A 65 -10.30 1.53 -9.13
N PHE A 66 -9.85 2.20 -8.07
CA PHE A 66 -10.33 1.98 -6.71
C PHE A 66 -11.12 3.19 -6.23
N GLN A 67 -12.41 3.00 -6.07
CA GLN A 67 -13.31 4.01 -5.50
C GLN A 67 -13.69 3.55 -4.09
N PHE A 68 -12.99 4.08 -3.10
CA PHE A 68 -13.26 3.79 -1.71
C PHE A 68 -14.52 4.51 -1.21
N PRO A 69 -15.33 3.91 -0.33
CA PRO A 69 -15.22 2.55 0.17
C PRO A 69 -15.80 1.50 -0.80
N PHE A 70 -15.33 0.27 -0.67
CA PHE A 70 -15.94 -0.88 -1.35
C PHE A 70 -15.83 -2.12 -0.47
N ASN A 71 -16.66 -3.13 -0.74
CA ASN A 71 -16.68 -4.35 0.05
C ASN A 71 -15.89 -5.48 -0.61
N ILE A 72 -15.14 -6.22 0.22
CA ILE A 72 -14.59 -7.52 -0.14
C ILE A 72 -15.25 -8.51 0.83
N GLY A 73 -16.24 -9.25 0.34
CA GLY A 73 -17.09 -10.05 1.21
C GLY A 73 -17.83 -9.16 2.22
N ASP A 74 -17.69 -9.43 3.50
CA ASP A 74 -18.25 -8.66 4.61
C ASP A 74 -17.29 -7.58 5.15
N ILE A 75 -16.13 -7.43 4.54
CA ILE A 75 -15.12 -6.46 4.95
C ILE A 75 -15.25 -5.18 4.12
N LYS A 76 -15.44 -4.05 4.78
CA LYS A 76 -15.56 -2.74 4.12
C LYS A 76 -14.19 -2.08 4.03
N ILE A 77 -13.62 -2.06 2.83
CA ILE A 77 -12.32 -1.45 2.55
C ILE A 77 -12.47 0.06 2.40
N ILE A 78 -11.70 0.82 3.14
CA ILE A 78 -11.82 2.28 3.18
C ILE A 78 -10.58 3.02 2.67
N GLY A 79 -9.48 2.32 2.43
CA GLY A 79 -8.28 2.96 1.93
C GLY A 79 -7.12 2.01 1.73
N PHE A 80 -6.07 2.56 1.13
CA PHE A 80 -4.80 1.88 0.88
C PHE A 80 -3.67 2.84 1.22
N GLN A 81 -2.74 2.39 2.03
CA GLN A 81 -1.57 3.17 2.45
C GLN A 81 -0.31 2.34 2.31
N ILE A 82 0.83 2.97 2.45
CA ILE A 82 2.13 2.32 2.40
C ILE A 82 2.97 2.85 3.56
N GLU A 83 3.66 1.94 4.24
CA GLU A 83 4.66 2.30 5.23
C GLU A 83 6.03 1.75 4.85
N THR A 84 7.05 2.40 5.36
CA THR A 84 8.43 1.93 5.25
C THR A 84 8.93 1.53 6.63
N THR A 85 9.59 0.39 6.70
CA THR A 85 10.24 -0.09 7.93
C THR A 85 11.69 -0.40 7.66
N ASP A 86 12.52 -0.32 8.69
CA ASP A 86 13.95 -0.58 8.56
C ASP A 86 14.26 -2.05 8.28
N ASN A 87 13.41 -2.96 8.75
CA ASN A 87 13.64 -4.40 8.65
C ASN A 87 12.89 -5.06 7.49
N GLU A 88 11.70 -4.58 7.18
CA GLU A 88 10.78 -5.22 6.25
C GLU A 88 10.61 -4.47 4.94
N GLY A 89 11.20 -3.27 4.85
CA GLY A 89 11.16 -2.46 3.64
C GLY A 89 9.82 -1.77 3.43
N LEU A 90 9.20 -1.99 2.29
CA LEU A 90 7.92 -1.40 1.93
C LEU A 90 6.78 -2.34 2.33
N ILE A 91 5.80 -1.83 3.07
CA ILE A 91 4.64 -2.60 3.49
C ILE A 91 3.38 -1.92 2.98
N PRO A 92 2.62 -2.58 2.07
CA PRO A 92 1.29 -2.11 1.72
C PRO A 92 0.32 -2.34 2.89
N ILE A 93 -0.60 -1.40 3.06
CA ILE A 93 -1.57 -1.41 4.15
C ILE A 93 -2.97 -1.25 3.57
N VAL A 94 -3.85 -2.18 3.85
CA VAL A 94 -5.27 -2.09 3.51
C VAL A 94 -6.05 -1.68 4.75
N LEU A 95 -6.77 -0.56 4.66
CA LEU A 95 -7.59 -0.03 5.75
C LEU A 95 -9.02 -0.53 5.61
N TYR A 96 -9.63 -0.95 6.72
CA TYR A 96 -11.02 -1.40 6.69
C TYR A 96 -11.79 -1.03 7.95
N LEU A 97 -13.11 -0.98 7.84
CA LEU A 97 -14.01 -0.76 8.97
C LEU A 97 -14.51 -2.09 9.53
N THR A 98 -14.64 -2.14 10.84
CA THR A 98 -15.23 -3.27 11.56
C THR A 98 -16.13 -2.79 12.69
N GLU A 99 -17.16 -3.57 12.99
CA GLU A 99 -18.01 -3.38 14.17
C GLU A 99 -17.49 -4.17 15.37
N PHE A 100 -16.52 -5.08 15.17
CA PHE A 100 -15.91 -5.83 16.26
C PHE A 100 -15.09 -4.93 17.17
N ASP A 101 -15.02 -5.30 18.43
CA ASP A 101 -14.02 -4.71 19.35
C ASP A 101 -12.62 -4.92 18.76
N LEU A 102 -11.79 -3.88 18.82
CA LEU A 102 -10.44 -3.94 18.24
C LEU A 102 -9.53 -4.93 18.95
N ASN A 103 -9.91 -5.43 20.12
CA ASN A 103 -9.19 -6.47 20.86
C ASN A 103 -9.73 -7.88 20.57
N ASP A 104 -10.77 -8.00 19.74
CA ASP A 104 -11.38 -9.28 19.41
C ASP A 104 -10.44 -10.12 18.54
N PRO A 105 -10.07 -11.34 18.97
CA PRO A 105 -9.20 -12.24 18.19
C PRO A 105 -9.81 -12.66 16.84
N GLU A 106 -11.13 -12.52 16.65
CA GLU A 106 -11.78 -12.79 15.36
C GLU A 106 -11.30 -11.85 14.24
N LEU A 107 -10.79 -10.65 14.59
CA LEU A 107 -10.25 -9.72 13.58
C LEU A 107 -9.08 -10.33 12.83
N ASP A 108 -8.13 -10.95 13.53
CA ASP A 108 -6.98 -11.59 12.89
C ASP A 108 -7.41 -12.74 12.01
N LYS A 109 -8.33 -13.55 12.48
CA LYS A 109 -8.86 -14.68 11.73
C LYS A 109 -9.56 -14.24 10.46
N LYS A 110 -10.44 -13.23 10.55
CA LYS A 110 -11.16 -12.70 9.39
C LYS A 110 -10.21 -12.06 8.38
N ALA A 111 -9.23 -11.30 8.84
CA ALA A 111 -8.24 -10.69 7.96
C ALA A 111 -7.45 -11.75 7.19
N ARG A 112 -6.99 -12.79 7.87
CA ARG A 112 -6.26 -13.89 7.23
C ARG A 112 -7.12 -14.68 6.24
N GLN A 113 -8.38 -14.91 6.57
CA GLN A 113 -9.32 -15.60 5.67
C GLN A 113 -9.63 -14.79 4.41
N ALA A 114 -9.54 -13.46 4.48
CA ALA A 114 -9.79 -12.57 3.34
C ALA A 114 -8.58 -12.42 2.40
N LYS A 115 -7.41 -12.98 2.74
CA LYS A 115 -6.16 -12.81 1.99
C LYS A 115 -6.32 -12.98 0.48
N ASP A 116 -6.89 -14.11 0.05
CA ASP A 116 -6.97 -14.42 -1.38
C ASP A 116 -7.87 -13.44 -2.14
N LYS A 117 -8.98 -13.03 -1.52
CA LYS A 117 -9.90 -12.03 -2.11
C LYS A 117 -9.25 -10.65 -2.19
N ILE A 118 -8.48 -10.29 -1.17
CA ILE A 118 -7.74 -9.02 -1.15
C ILE A 118 -6.70 -9.00 -2.25
N LEU A 119 -5.94 -10.09 -2.42
CA LEU A 119 -4.92 -10.19 -3.47
C LEU A 119 -5.51 -10.19 -4.88
N LYS A 120 -6.73 -10.68 -5.06
CA LYS A 120 -7.43 -10.55 -6.34
C LYS A 120 -7.78 -9.11 -6.65
N LYS A 121 -8.17 -8.34 -5.65
CA LYS A 121 -8.54 -6.93 -5.83
C LYS A 121 -7.31 -6.03 -5.95
N PHE A 122 -6.33 -6.23 -5.07
CA PHE A 122 -5.05 -5.52 -5.09
C PHE A 122 -3.99 -6.38 -5.77
N HIS A 123 -4.14 -6.53 -7.06
CA HIS A 123 -3.36 -7.46 -7.87
C HIS A 123 -1.86 -7.15 -7.85
N GLY A 124 -1.06 -8.19 -7.62
CA GLY A 124 0.39 -8.16 -7.72
C GLY A 124 1.15 -8.03 -6.41
N LEU A 125 0.47 -7.71 -5.31
CA LEU A 125 1.14 -7.47 -4.03
C LEU A 125 1.94 -8.70 -3.55
N ASP A 126 1.42 -9.89 -3.73
CA ASP A 126 2.09 -11.14 -3.35
C ASP A 126 3.32 -11.48 -4.21
N HIS A 127 3.41 -10.91 -5.41
CA HIS A 127 4.60 -11.03 -6.26
C HIS A 127 5.75 -10.18 -5.74
N ASP A 128 5.45 -8.98 -5.26
CA ASP A 128 6.45 -7.94 -4.98
C ASP A 128 6.79 -7.78 -3.50
N PHE A 129 5.87 -8.14 -2.58
CA PHE A 129 6.04 -7.87 -1.16
C PHE A 129 5.86 -9.12 -0.31
N GLU A 130 6.57 -9.18 0.81
CA GLU A 130 6.48 -10.32 1.74
C GLU A 130 5.29 -10.21 2.67
N TYR A 131 4.89 -8.99 3.03
CA TYR A 131 3.87 -8.73 4.04
C TYR A 131 2.85 -7.72 3.54
N LEU A 132 1.63 -7.90 4.03
CA LEU A 132 0.52 -6.95 3.92
C LEU A 132 0.01 -6.69 5.33
N LEU A 133 -0.22 -5.44 5.67
CA LEU A 133 -0.87 -5.08 6.92
C LEU A 133 -2.34 -4.78 6.65
N MET A 134 -3.23 -5.48 7.37
CA MET A 134 -4.65 -5.16 7.43
C MET A 134 -4.90 -4.34 8.69
N ARG A 135 -5.37 -3.09 8.52
CA ARG A 135 -5.59 -2.17 9.64
C ARG A 135 -7.07 -1.90 9.83
N ALA A 136 -7.60 -2.33 10.98
CA ALA A 136 -9.02 -2.19 11.33
C ALA A 136 -9.28 -0.88 12.08
N TYR A 137 -10.37 -0.23 11.72
CA TYR A 137 -10.94 0.95 12.40
C TYR A 137 -12.38 0.67 12.79
N ASN A 138 -12.85 1.28 13.90
CA ASN A 138 -14.26 1.27 14.26
C ASN A 138 -15.03 2.47 13.69
N GLU A 139 -14.34 3.48 13.19
CA GLU A 139 -14.92 4.67 12.57
C GLU A 139 -14.05 5.14 11.41
N MET A 140 -14.64 5.91 10.49
CA MET A 140 -13.87 6.49 9.38
C MET A 140 -12.80 7.44 9.90
N PRO A 141 -11.53 7.23 9.53
CA PRO A 141 -10.43 8.09 9.97
C PRO A 141 -10.36 9.38 9.13
N SER A 142 -11.43 10.18 9.20
CA SER A 142 -11.59 11.37 8.35
C SER A 142 -10.97 12.65 8.93
N ASP A 143 -10.68 12.69 10.23
CA ASP A 143 -10.06 13.84 10.86
C ASP A 143 -8.55 13.62 11.01
N PRO A 144 -7.70 14.35 10.26
CA PRO A 144 -6.25 14.16 10.30
C PRO A 144 -5.61 14.60 11.64
N LYS A 145 -6.35 15.35 12.47
CA LYS A 145 -5.88 15.78 13.79
C LYS A 145 -6.25 14.82 14.90
N LYS A 146 -7.19 13.92 14.65
CA LYS A 146 -7.64 12.94 15.63
C LYS A 146 -6.76 11.69 15.60
N LYS A 147 -6.44 11.18 16.79
CA LYS A 147 -5.76 9.90 16.93
C LYS A 147 -6.80 8.79 17.05
N TYR A 148 -6.74 7.83 16.13
CA TYR A 148 -7.67 6.70 16.10
C TYR A 148 -7.05 5.47 16.72
N ASN A 149 -7.86 4.70 17.44
CA ASN A 149 -7.48 3.37 17.84
C ASN A 149 -7.60 2.45 16.62
N VAL A 150 -6.65 1.57 16.46
CA VAL A 150 -6.59 0.64 15.33
C VAL A 150 -6.13 -0.74 15.80
N HIS A 151 -6.46 -1.75 15.01
CA HIS A 151 -5.90 -3.07 15.15
C HIS A 151 -5.22 -3.49 13.87
N GLY A 152 -3.96 -3.90 13.95
CA GLY A 152 -3.21 -4.36 12.79
C GLY A 152 -3.06 -5.88 12.77
N THR A 153 -3.32 -6.48 11.63
CA THR A 153 -3.04 -7.89 11.36
C THR A 153 -2.00 -7.98 10.26
N VAL A 154 -0.85 -8.57 10.55
CA VAL A 154 0.19 -8.79 9.55
C VAL A 154 -0.11 -10.10 8.82
N ILE A 155 -0.17 -10.04 7.51
CA ILE A 155 -0.41 -11.19 6.64
C ILE A 155 0.84 -11.46 5.83
N LYS A 156 1.37 -12.67 5.93
CA LYS A 156 2.49 -13.11 5.12
C LYS A 156 2.00 -13.44 3.72
N LEU A 157 2.59 -12.81 2.70
CA LEU A 157 2.19 -12.96 1.30
C LEU A 157 2.97 -14.05 0.57
N LYS A 158 4.20 -14.32 1.02
CA LYS A 158 5.07 -15.35 0.44
C LYS A 158 5.34 -16.44 1.47
N ASP A 159 5.26 -17.66 1.04
CA ASP A 159 5.60 -18.82 1.87
C ASP A 159 7.11 -19.07 1.91
#